data_5bf43230b0a863bfc78a14a5221472f9
#
_entry.id   5bf43230b0a863bfc78a14a5221472f9
#
_cell.length_a   1.000
_cell.length_b   1.000
_cell.length_c   1.000
_cell.angle_alpha   90.00
_cell.angle_beta   90.00
_cell.angle_gamma   90.00
#
_symmetry.space_group_name_H-M   'P 1'
#
loop_
_entity.id
_entity.type
_entity.pdbx_description
1 polymer ?
#
loop_
_entity_poly.entity_id
_entity_poly.type
_entity_poly.pdbx_seq_one_letter_code
_entity_poly.pdbx_strand_id
1 'polypeptide(L)'
;VIGFFNDYSNLLGSDLNATGGTGSLEQFNAGEVNVAGLELLLNYDVLNNNEKSNLPISFAYTYTDAEFQNSFESGVGIWGEVTEGDEMPYISKHQFNFSAGFSTDRFQVNANGRFRGEFRTQAGTGSIPTEERVGDNFVIDVSSEYKLTDQFSLTANILNLLDNSYLTARVPAGLRPGHPFGIYGGFKFRL
;
A
#
# COMPACT_ATOMS: atom_id res chain seq x y z
N VAL A 1 -12.42 -6.85 13.73
CA VAL A 1 -11.02 -7.28 13.93
C VAL A 1 -10.90 -8.72 13.48
N ILE A 2 -9.88 -9.03 12.69
CA ILE A 2 -9.59 -10.35 12.15
C ILE A 2 -8.13 -10.65 12.45
N GLY A 3 -7.86 -11.82 13.06
CA GLY A 3 -6.52 -12.39 13.13
C GLY A 3 -6.39 -13.46 12.05
N PHE A 4 -5.24 -13.59 11.42
CA PHE A 4 -4.97 -14.62 10.42
C PHE A 4 -3.61 -15.26 10.64
N PHE A 5 -3.52 -16.51 10.23
CA PHE A 5 -2.28 -17.28 10.15
C PHE A 5 -2.34 -18.18 8.92
N ASN A 6 -1.33 -18.05 8.05
CA ASN A 6 -1.20 -18.85 6.85
C ASN A 6 0.15 -19.54 6.85
N ASP A 7 0.15 -20.81 6.60
CA ASP A 7 1.32 -21.65 6.44
C ASP A 7 1.41 -22.07 4.96
N TYR A 8 2.47 -21.62 4.30
CA TYR A 8 2.74 -21.90 2.90
C TYR A 8 3.90 -22.88 2.80
N SER A 9 3.65 -24.04 2.22
CA SER A 9 4.69 -25.00 1.84
C SER A 9 4.90 -25.00 0.32
N ASN A 10 6.14 -25.18 -0.12
CA ASN A 10 6.51 -25.15 -1.54
C ASN A 10 6.12 -23.83 -2.24
N LEU A 11 6.38 -22.71 -1.58
CA LEU A 11 6.15 -21.40 -2.19
C LEU A 11 6.92 -21.29 -3.50
N LEU A 12 6.22 -20.94 -4.58
CA LEU A 12 6.84 -20.80 -5.89
C LEU A 12 7.39 -19.38 -6.06
N GLY A 13 8.71 -19.26 -6.07
CA GLY A 13 9.40 -18.04 -6.47
C GLY A 13 9.58 -17.97 -7.98
N SER A 14 9.49 -16.78 -8.55
CA SER A 14 9.70 -16.55 -9.98
C SER A 14 10.47 -15.26 -10.24
N ASP A 15 11.30 -15.30 -11.28
CA ASP A 15 12.01 -14.13 -11.79
C ASP A 15 11.19 -13.48 -12.91
N LEU A 16 10.18 -12.66 -12.54
CA LEU A 16 9.34 -11.95 -13.49
C LEU A 16 9.84 -10.53 -13.73
N ASN A 17 9.85 -10.07 -14.97
CA ASN A 17 10.13 -8.67 -15.33
C ASN A 17 9.25 -7.67 -14.55
N ALA A 18 8.00 -8.03 -14.26
CA ALA A 18 7.07 -7.18 -13.51
C ALA A 18 7.48 -6.97 -12.05
N THR A 19 8.19 -7.92 -11.46
CA THR A 19 8.81 -7.81 -10.14
C THR A 19 10.26 -7.34 -10.25
N GLY A 20 10.73 -7.20 -11.49
CA GLY A 20 11.99 -6.60 -11.91
C GLY A 20 13.15 -7.58 -11.96
N GLY A 21 12.90 -8.84 -12.10
CA GLY A 21 13.89 -9.82 -12.48
C GLY A 21 14.34 -9.68 -13.92
N THR A 22 15.20 -10.59 -14.35
CA THR A 22 15.74 -10.63 -15.72
C THR A 22 14.74 -11.12 -16.76
N GLY A 23 13.58 -11.61 -16.29
CA GLY A 23 12.53 -12.17 -17.16
C GLY A 23 12.85 -13.58 -17.65
N SER A 24 13.69 -14.30 -16.95
CA SER A 24 14.10 -15.65 -17.34
C SER A 24 12.97 -16.68 -17.30
N LEU A 25 11.82 -16.36 -16.73
CA LEU A 25 10.72 -17.30 -16.45
C LEU A 25 11.13 -18.50 -15.58
N GLU A 26 12.31 -18.46 -15.00
CA GLU A 26 12.75 -19.50 -14.08
C GLU A 26 11.89 -19.47 -12.83
N GLN A 27 11.42 -20.64 -12.46
CA GLN A 27 10.68 -20.88 -11.24
C GLN A 27 11.53 -21.72 -10.30
N PHE A 28 11.52 -21.38 -9.05
CA PHE A 28 12.22 -22.15 -8.03
C PHE A 28 11.33 -22.35 -6.81
N ASN A 29 11.58 -23.38 -6.05
CA ASN A 29 10.92 -23.61 -4.78
C ASN A 29 11.53 -22.65 -3.72
N ALA A 30 10.80 -21.64 -3.32
CA ALA A 30 11.18 -20.69 -2.28
C ALA A 30 10.89 -21.23 -0.86
N GLY A 31 10.56 -22.51 -0.73
CA GLY A 31 10.45 -23.20 0.54
C GLY A 31 9.13 -22.94 1.28
N GLU A 32 9.24 -22.75 2.59
CA GLU A 32 8.13 -22.62 3.51
C GLU A 32 8.10 -21.19 4.09
N VAL A 33 6.90 -20.61 4.18
CA VAL A 33 6.71 -19.26 4.71
C VAL A 33 5.49 -19.24 5.63
N ASN A 34 5.64 -18.69 6.81
CA ASN A 34 4.55 -18.36 7.70
C ASN A 34 4.18 -16.90 7.56
N VAL A 35 2.89 -16.62 7.40
CA VAL A 35 2.36 -15.26 7.37
C VAL A 35 1.28 -15.12 8.44
N ALA A 36 1.56 -14.32 9.45
CA ALA A 36 0.63 -14.03 10.55
C ALA A 36 0.28 -12.56 10.59
N GLY A 37 -0.91 -12.22 11.07
CA GLY A 37 -1.26 -10.83 11.18
C GLY A 37 -2.60 -10.53 11.82
N LEU A 38 -2.88 -9.23 11.85
CA LEU A 38 -4.09 -8.68 12.42
C LEU A 38 -4.62 -7.58 11.49
N GLU A 39 -5.93 -7.62 11.23
CA GLU A 39 -6.64 -6.60 10.49
C GLU A 39 -7.71 -5.94 11.36
N LEU A 40 -7.75 -4.61 11.33
CA LEU A 40 -8.76 -3.80 11.98
C LEU A 40 -9.44 -2.93 10.92
N LEU A 41 -10.77 -2.95 10.91
CA LEU A 41 -11.58 -2.04 10.09
C LEU A 41 -12.60 -1.34 10.98
N LEU A 42 -12.59 -0.01 10.93
CA LEU A 42 -13.55 0.86 11.60
C LEU A 42 -14.21 1.76 10.58
N ASN A 43 -15.55 1.80 10.59
CA ASN A 43 -16.34 2.71 9.76
C ASN A 43 -17.36 3.41 10.67
N TYR A 44 -17.45 4.72 10.54
CA TYR A 44 -18.40 5.52 11.30
C TYR A 44 -18.86 6.72 10.50
N ASP A 45 -20.16 7.00 10.49
CA ASP A 45 -20.70 8.25 9.96
C ASP A 45 -21.00 9.20 11.13
N VAL A 46 -20.24 10.29 11.21
CA VAL A 46 -20.35 11.28 12.30
C VAL A 46 -21.71 12.00 12.28
N LEU A 47 -22.30 12.15 11.08
CA LEU A 47 -23.57 12.85 10.87
C LEU A 47 -24.75 11.88 10.63
N ASN A 48 -24.67 10.70 11.18
CA ASN A 48 -25.56 9.54 10.97
C ASN A 48 -27.09 9.81 11.03
N ASN A 49 -27.57 10.95 11.37
CA ASN A 49 -29.00 11.28 11.37
C ASN A 49 -29.32 12.57 10.61
N ASN A 50 -28.42 13.03 9.74
CA ASN A 50 -28.61 14.25 8.98
C ASN A 50 -28.96 13.90 7.53
N GLU A 51 -30.23 14.16 7.15
CA GLU A 51 -30.71 13.87 5.79
C GLU A 51 -30.03 14.71 4.69
N LYS A 52 -29.34 15.83 5.06
CA LYS A 52 -28.78 16.79 4.12
C LYS A 52 -27.27 16.68 3.95
N SER A 53 -26.59 15.98 4.84
CA SER A 53 -25.13 15.86 4.82
C SER A 53 -24.65 14.59 5.48
N ASN A 54 -23.54 14.03 4.99
CA ASN A 54 -22.87 12.86 5.53
C ASN A 54 -21.41 13.19 5.81
N LEU A 55 -20.85 12.60 6.85
CA LEU A 55 -19.44 12.70 7.21
C LEU A 55 -18.91 11.30 7.58
N PRO A 56 -18.77 10.41 6.59
CA PRO A 56 -18.20 9.10 6.80
C PRO A 56 -16.70 9.18 7.09
N ILE A 57 -16.27 8.43 8.09
CA ILE A 57 -14.87 8.21 8.45
C ILE A 57 -14.62 6.72 8.39
N SER A 58 -13.50 6.33 7.78
CA SER A 58 -13.02 4.95 7.74
C SER A 58 -11.57 4.88 8.17
N PHE A 59 -11.23 3.86 8.93
CA PHE A 59 -9.86 3.54 9.30
C PHE A 59 -9.65 2.03 9.14
N ALA A 60 -8.62 1.68 8.38
CA ALA A 60 -8.17 0.30 8.24
C ALA A 60 -6.71 0.21 8.65
N TYR A 61 -6.37 -0.78 9.45
CA TYR A 61 -5.01 -1.08 9.87
C TYR A 61 -4.72 -2.56 9.65
N THR A 62 -3.52 -2.84 9.14
CA THR A 62 -3.01 -4.20 8.97
C THR A 62 -1.63 -4.30 9.59
N TYR A 63 -1.45 -5.30 10.44
CA TYR A 63 -0.16 -5.81 10.87
C TYR A 63 0.08 -7.14 10.16
N THR A 64 1.23 -7.30 9.53
CA THR A 64 1.64 -8.52 8.86
C THR A 64 3.05 -8.87 9.24
N ASP A 65 3.26 -10.09 9.71
CA ASP A 65 4.55 -10.69 9.96
C ASP A 65 4.71 -11.90 9.04
N ALA A 66 5.77 -11.91 8.24
CA ALA A 66 5.99 -12.95 7.23
C ALA A 66 7.47 -13.39 7.28
N GLU A 67 7.69 -14.65 7.60
CA GLU A 67 9.02 -15.21 7.83
C GLU A 67 9.19 -16.55 7.11
N PHE A 68 10.39 -16.74 6.55
CA PHE A 68 10.80 -18.02 5.97
C PHE A 68 11.00 -19.05 7.07
N GLN A 69 10.52 -20.27 6.85
CA GLN A 69 10.60 -21.39 7.80
C GLN A 69 11.69 -22.38 7.44
N ASN A 70 12.42 -22.16 6.34
CA ASN A 70 13.53 -22.96 5.90
C ASN A 70 14.58 -22.12 5.19
N SER A 71 15.82 -22.61 5.16
CA SER A 71 16.92 -21.98 4.43
C SER A 71 17.00 -22.52 3.02
N PHE A 72 17.28 -21.64 2.06
CA PHE A 72 17.53 -22.00 0.67
C PHE A 72 18.44 -20.97 -0.01
N GLU A 73 19.03 -21.35 -1.12
CA GLU A 73 19.81 -20.46 -1.98
C GLU A 73 19.12 -20.33 -3.33
N SER A 74 18.99 -19.09 -3.81
CA SER A 74 18.39 -18.78 -5.10
C SER A 74 19.37 -17.97 -5.94
N GLY A 75 19.53 -18.33 -7.21
CA GLY A 75 20.27 -17.53 -8.19
C GLY A 75 19.59 -16.20 -8.57
N VAL A 76 18.36 -15.97 -8.09
CA VAL A 76 17.61 -14.73 -8.34
C VAL A 76 17.98 -13.69 -7.30
N GLY A 77 18.59 -12.59 -7.71
CA GLY A 77 19.24 -11.62 -6.84
C GLY A 77 18.33 -10.94 -5.78
N ILE A 78 17.01 -11.00 -5.91
CA ILE A 78 16.08 -10.48 -4.89
C ILE A 78 15.96 -11.48 -3.71
N TRP A 79 16.09 -12.75 -3.98
CA TRP A 79 15.99 -13.82 -2.98
C TRP A 79 17.35 -14.13 -2.37
N GLY A 80 18.38 -14.31 -3.20
CA GLY A 80 19.74 -14.58 -2.75
C GLY A 80 19.84 -15.79 -1.83
N GLU A 81 20.63 -15.65 -0.78
CA GLU A 81 20.73 -16.60 0.32
C GLU A 81 19.70 -16.26 1.40
N VAL A 82 18.78 -17.20 1.63
CA VAL A 82 17.71 -17.06 2.62
C VAL A 82 17.97 -18.01 3.77
N THR A 83 17.92 -17.51 4.97
CA THR A 83 18.06 -18.28 6.21
C THR A 83 16.69 -18.41 6.90
N GLU A 84 16.44 -19.53 7.55
CA GLU A 84 15.26 -19.73 8.40
C GLU A 84 15.15 -18.57 9.42
N GLY A 85 13.95 -17.97 9.52
CA GLY A 85 13.67 -16.81 10.34
C GLY A 85 13.88 -15.45 9.64
N ASP A 86 14.35 -15.45 8.37
CA ASP A 86 14.41 -14.22 7.60
C ASP A 86 13.02 -13.68 7.28
N GLU A 87 12.85 -12.38 7.41
CA GLU A 87 11.64 -11.69 6.98
C GLU A 87 11.50 -11.69 5.46
N MET A 88 10.29 -11.92 4.99
CA MET A 88 9.98 -11.90 3.57
C MET A 88 10.10 -10.48 3.00
N PRO A 89 10.82 -10.29 1.87
CA PRO A 89 10.98 -8.97 1.27
C PRO A 89 9.66 -8.39 0.75
N TYR A 90 9.60 -7.05 0.65
CA TYR A 90 8.45 -6.28 0.16
C TYR A 90 7.19 -6.37 1.02
N ILE A 91 7.29 -6.85 2.24
CA ILE A 91 6.21 -6.85 3.22
C ILE A 91 6.50 -5.81 4.30
N SER A 92 5.65 -4.79 4.38
CA SER A 92 5.69 -3.82 5.48
C SER A 92 4.87 -4.37 6.64
N LYS A 93 5.45 -4.42 7.85
CA LYS A 93 4.76 -4.93 9.04
C LYS A 93 3.54 -4.08 9.43
N HIS A 94 3.60 -2.77 9.22
CA HIS A 94 2.55 -1.85 9.63
C HIS A 94 2.04 -1.05 8.45
N GLN A 95 0.74 -1.15 8.19
CA GLN A 95 0.06 -0.36 7.17
C GLN A 95 -1.26 0.16 7.72
N PHE A 96 -1.60 1.40 7.40
CA PHE A 96 -2.94 1.88 7.65
C PHE A 96 -3.44 2.81 6.55
N ASN A 97 -4.75 2.81 6.39
CA ASN A 97 -5.48 3.73 5.54
C ASN A 97 -6.52 4.46 6.40
N PHE A 98 -6.63 5.75 6.19
CA PHE A 98 -7.64 6.60 6.79
C PHE A 98 -8.38 7.34 5.69
N SER A 99 -9.69 7.40 5.76
CA SER A 99 -10.50 8.25 4.88
C SER A 99 -11.51 9.05 5.68
N ALA A 100 -11.71 10.29 5.26
CA ALA A 100 -12.79 11.15 5.75
C ALA A 100 -13.47 11.80 4.54
N GLY A 101 -14.79 11.67 4.47
CA GLY A 101 -15.62 12.27 3.46
C GLY A 101 -16.57 13.30 4.07
N PHE A 102 -16.89 14.33 3.33
CA PHE A 102 -18.03 15.19 3.63
C PHE A 102 -18.83 15.39 2.36
N SER A 103 -20.12 15.16 2.44
CA SER A 103 -21.01 15.33 1.29
C SER A 103 -22.32 16.02 1.67
N THR A 104 -22.80 16.82 0.74
CA THR A 104 -24.12 17.44 0.72
C THR A 104 -24.76 17.20 -0.64
N ASP A 105 -25.96 17.72 -0.88
CA ASP A 105 -26.62 17.60 -2.19
C ASP A 105 -25.77 18.14 -3.36
N ARG A 106 -24.93 19.15 -3.11
CA ARG A 106 -24.15 19.84 -4.15
C ARG A 106 -22.65 19.72 -4.02
N PHE A 107 -22.13 19.40 -2.85
CA PHE A 107 -20.70 19.38 -2.59
C PHE A 107 -20.27 18.05 -1.99
N GLN A 108 -19.18 17.51 -2.50
CA GLN A 108 -18.52 16.35 -1.95
C GLN A 108 -17.02 16.60 -1.89
N VAL A 109 -16.41 16.27 -0.75
CA VAL A 109 -14.95 16.21 -0.59
C VAL A 109 -14.57 14.93 0.14
N ASN A 110 -13.47 14.31 -0.28
CA ASN A 110 -12.90 13.15 0.37
C ASN A 110 -11.39 13.35 0.54
N ALA A 111 -10.90 13.07 1.73
CA ALA A 111 -9.47 12.98 2.02
C ALA A 111 -9.11 11.53 2.35
N ASN A 112 -8.03 11.04 1.76
CA ASN A 112 -7.52 9.68 1.99
C ASN A 112 -6.06 9.76 2.40
N GLY A 113 -5.74 9.26 3.59
CA GLY A 113 -4.39 9.13 4.09
C GLY A 113 -3.94 7.67 4.03
N ARG A 114 -2.73 7.42 3.56
CA ARG A 114 -2.13 6.08 3.49
C ARG A 114 -0.78 6.11 4.15
N PHE A 115 -0.59 5.23 5.11
CA PHE A 115 0.71 4.97 5.74
C PHE A 115 1.17 3.56 5.39
N ARG A 116 2.44 3.45 5.08
CA ARG A 116 3.15 2.19 4.95
C ARG A 116 4.47 2.31 5.72
N GLY A 117 4.68 1.42 6.68
CA GLY A 117 5.94 1.31 7.40
C GLY A 117 7.08 0.88 6.48
N GLU A 118 8.30 1.06 6.92
CA GLU A 118 9.48 0.60 6.20
C GLU A 118 9.45 -0.91 5.96
N PHE A 119 10.16 -1.34 4.92
CA PHE A 119 10.33 -2.75 4.61
C PHE A 119 11.65 -3.00 3.88
N ARG A 120 12.10 -4.24 3.93
CA ARG A 120 13.30 -4.73 3.23
C ARG A 120 12.99 -5.14 1.80
N THR A 121 13.98 -5.05 0.93
CA THR A 121 13.89 -5.50 -0.46
C THR A 121 14.61 -6.82 -0.73
N GLN A 122 15.32 -7.33 0.29
CA GLN A 122 15.96 -8.64 0.31
C GLN A 122 15.61 -9.36 1.60
N ALA A 123 15.62 -10.69 1.60
CA ALA A 123 15.38 -11.47 2.82
C ALA A 123 16.45 -11.16 3.88
N GLY A 124 16.08 -11.20 5.15
CA GLY A 124 17.00 -10.95 6.25
C GLY A 124 16.30 -10.64 7.56
N THR A 125 17.05 -10.53 8.64
CA THR A 125 16.56 -10.26 9.99
C THR A 125 17.13 -8.97 10.56
N GLY A 126 16.52 -8.45 11.60
CA GLY A 126 17.00 -7.29 12.35
C GLY A 126 16.92 -5.97 11.59
N SER A 127 17.91 -5.08 11.80
CA SER A 127 17.92 -3.75 11.18
C SER A 127 18.09 -3.85 9.66
N ILE A 128 17.28 -3.08 8.93
CA ILE A 128 17.31 -3.09 7.46
C ILE A 128 18.47 -2.19 6.97
N PRO A 129 19.45 -2.73 6.21
CA PRO A 129 20.50 -1.91 5.60
C PRO A 129 19.93 -0.80 4.72
N THR A 130 20.59 0.35 4.67
CA THR A 130 20.08 1.53 3.93
C THR A 130 19.87 1.24 2.44
N GLU A 131 20.72 0.43 1.84
CA GLU A 131 20.67 0.02 0.42
C GLU A 131 19.53 -0.95 0.12
N GLU A 132 19.02 -1.67 1.12
CA GLU A 132 17.93 -2.63 1.00
C GLU A 132 16.60 -2.07 1.51
N ARG A 133 16.62 -0.92 2.17
CA ARG A 133 15.45 -0.35 2.83
C ARG A 133 14.62 0.52 1.91
N VAL A 134 13.33 0.27 1.87
CA VAL A 134 12.32 1.25 1.49
C VAL A 134 11.75 1.84 2.76
N GLY A 135 11.99 3.13 2.99
CA GLY A 135 11.55 3.85 4.19
C GLY A 135 10.02 3.93 4.28
N ASP A 136 9.55 4.22 5.48
CA ASP A 136 8.14 4.51 5.72
C ASP A 136 7.67 5.75 4.94
N ASN A 137 6.38 5.79 4.67
CA ASN A 137 5.77 6.93 4.02
C ASN A 137 4.34 7.15 4.49
N PHE A 138 3.91 8.41 4.44
CA PHE A 138 2.54 8.82 4.67
C PHE A 138 2.13 9.79 3.57
N VAL A 139 1.08 9.45 2.84
CA VAL A 139 0.59 10.22 1.68
C VAL A 139 -0.88 10.56 1.90
N ILE A 140 -1.26 11.81 1.65
CA ILE A 140 -2.64 12.27 1.69
C ILE A 140 -3.05 12.72 0.29
N ASP A 141 -4.16 12.17 -0.19
CA ASP A 141 -4.83 12.58 -1.42
C ASP A 141 -6.19 13.20 -1.08
N VAL A 142 -6.58 14.23 -1.81
CA VAL A 142 -7.88 14.89 -1.63
C VAL A 142 -8.61 14.97 -2.97
N SER A 143 -9.88 14.61 -2.96
CA SER A 143 -10.77 14.75 -4.13
C SER A 143 -12.01 15.56 -3.77
N SER A 144 -12.48 16.37 -4.71
CA SER A 144 -13.71 17.14 -4.51
C SER A 144 -14.55 17.23 -5.78
N GLU A 145 -15.85 17.33 -5.60
CA GLU A 145 -16.81 17.58 -6.66
C GLU A 145 -17.82 18.64 -6.19
N TYR A 146 -18.10 19.60 -7.05
CA TYR A 146 -19.15 20.59 -6.84
C TYR A 146 -20.14 20.60 -8.00
N LYS A 147 -21.41 20.30 -7.73
CA LYS A 147 -22.51 20.33 -8.69
C LYS A 147 -22.97 21.76 -8.92
N LEU A 148 -22.70 22.30 -10.10
CA LEU A 148 -23.22 23.59 -10.53
C LEU A 148 -24.69 23.50 -10.93
N THR A 149 -25.04 22.43 -11.66
CA THR A 149 -26.40 22.04 -12.06
C THR A 149 -26.55 20.53 -11.90
N ASP A 150 -27.74 19.97 -12.16
CA ASP A 150 -27.96 18.52 -12.14
C ASP A 150 -27.15 17.80 -13.21
N GLN A 151 -26.77 18.50 -14.28
CA GLN A 151 -26.03 17.95 -15.42
C GLN A 151 -24.55 18.29 -15.39
N PHE A 152 -24.12 19.33 -14.68
CA PHE A 152 -22.75 19.83 -14.74
C PHE A 152 -22.11 19.96 -13.37
N SER A 153 -20.94 19.34 -13.20
CA SER A 153 -20.13 19.40 -11.99
C SER A 153 -18.69 19.80 -12.31
N LEU A 154 -18.07 20.52 -11.38
CA LEU A 154 -16.62 20.76 -11.34
C LEU A 154 -15.96 19.72 -10.43
N THR A 155 -14.76 19.29 -10.79
CA THR A 155 -13.96 18.36 -9.99
C THR A 155 -12.57 18.92 -9.75
N ALA A 156 -12.02 18.67 -8.57
CA ALA A 156 -10.63 18.95 -8.25
C ALA A 156 -10.03 17.78 -7.46
N ASN A 157 -8.79 17.42 -7.79
CA ASN A 157 -8.05 16.38 -7.12
C ASN A 157 -6.64 16.88 -6.79
N ILE A 158 -6.20 16.59 -5.59
CA ILE A 158 -4.85 16.84 -5.12
C ILE A 158 -4.26 15.49 -4.75
N LEU A 159 -3.12 15.15 -5.33
CA LEU A 159 -2.33 13.98 -5.01
C LEU A 159 -1.12 14.39 -4.20
N ASN A 160 -0.78 13.58 -3.19
CA ASN A 160 0.33 13.82 -2.30
C ASN A 160 0.33 15.25 -1.74
N LEU A 161 -0.74 15.62 -1.05
CA LEU A 161 -0.98 16.96 -0.49
C LEU A 161 0.19 17.49 0.34
N LEU A 162 0.90 16.61 1.03
CA LEU A 162 2.03 16.96 1.89
C LEU A 162 3.36 17.10 1.12
N ASP A 163 3.37 16.84 -0.19
CA ASP A 163 4.56 16.83 -1.06
C ASP A 163 5.72 15.98 -0.48
N ASN A 164 5.37 14.84 0.10
CA ASN A 164 6.36 13.92 0.65
C ASN A 164 7.14 13.23 -0.47
N SER A 165 8.46 13.28 -0.39
CA SER A 165 9.33 12.48 -1.25
C SER A 165 9.53 11.10 -0.64
N TYR A 166 9.14 10.05 -1.35
CA TYR A 166 9.20 8.69 -0.87
C TYR A 166 9.51 7.69 -1.99
N LEU A 167 9.97 6.51 -1.60
CA LEU A 167 10.20 5.41 -2.52
C LEU A 167 9.07 4.38 -2.42
N THR A 168 8.70 3.81 -3.55
CA THR A 168 7.76 2.68 -3.62
C THR A 168 8.46 1.33 -3.75
N ALA A 169 9.65 1.32 -4.34
CA ALA A 169 10.50 0.14 -4.51
C ALA A 169 11.96 0.56 -4.77
N ARG A 170 12.91 -0.37 -4.60
CA ARG A 170 14.32 -0.20 -4.92
C ARG A 170 14.82 -1.21 -5.94
N VAL A 171 14.51 -2.44 -5.72
CA VAL A 171 15.02 -3.57 -6.49
C VAL A 171 13.86 -4.15 -7.30
N PRO A 172 14.14 -4.66 -8.48
CA PRO A 172 15.41 -4.82 -9.17
C PRO A 172 15.70 -3.71 -10.20
N ALA A 173 14.72 -2.93 -10.60
CA ALA A 173 14.84 -1.92 -11.66
C ALA A 173 15.36 -0.55 -11.15
N GLY A 174 15.95 -0.50 -9.94
CA GLY A 174 16.43 0.71 -9.32
C GLY A 174 15.37 1.44 -8.49
N LEU A 175 15.72 2.64 -8.02
CA LEU A 175 14.86 3.45 -7.17
C LEU A 175 13.59 3.89 -7.92
N ARG A 176 12.44 3.55 -7.37
CA ARG A 176 11.14 3.98 -7.89
C ARG A 176 10.52 5.00 -6.94
N PRO A 177 10.50 6.30 -7.30
CA PRO A 177 9.85 7.32 -6.48
C PRO A 177 8.33 7.14 -6.52
N GLY A 178 7.68 7.61 -5.46
CA GLY A 178 6.24 7.80 -5.42
C GLY A 178 5.80 9.01 -6.25
N HIS A 179 4.49 9.21 -6.33
CA HIS A 179 3.92 10.35 -7.05
C HIS A 179 4.26 11.66 -6.31
N PRO A 180 4.79 12.69 -6.98
CA PRO A 180 5.01 14.01 -6.39
C PRO A 180 3.66 14.70 -6.12
N PHE A 181 3.70 15.86 -5.47
CA PHE A 181 2.53 16.72 -5.40
C PHE A 181 1.95 16.98 -6.79
N GLY A 182 0.64 16.86 -6.91
CA GLY A 182 -0.07 17.13 -8.15
C GLY A 182 -1.46 17.69 -7.89
N ILE A 183 -1.89 18.66 -8.69
CA ILE A 183 -3.24 19.20 -8.66
C ILE A 183 -3.89 19.07 -10.02
N TYR A 184 -5.13 18.61 -10.05
CA TYR A 184 -5.89 18.34 -11.26
C TYR A 184 -7.28 18.95 -11.13
N GLY A 185 -7.72 19.67 -12.17
CA GLY A 185 -9.09 20.19 -12.29
C GLY A 185 -9.80 19.57 -13.48
N GLY A 186 -11.11 19.40 -13.36
CA GLY A 186 -11.90 18.84 -14.43
C GLY A 186 -13.38 19.18 -14.31
N PHE A 187 -14.15 18.66 -15.24
CA PHE A 187 -15.61 18.76 -15.20
C PHE A 187 -16.26 17.46 -15.60
N LYS A 188 -17.48 17.22 -15.13
CA LYS A 188 -18.35 16.11 -15.52
C LYS A 188 -19.63 16.69 -16.13
N PHE A 189 -20.05 16.10 -17.24
CA PHE A 189 -21.33 16.37 -17.84
C PHE A 189 -22.14 15.08 -17.96
N ARG A 190 -23.41 15.14 -17.48
CA ARG A 190 -24.36 14.01 -17.57
C ARG A 190 -25.43 14.36 -18.58
N LEU A 191 -25.63 13.47 -19.53
CA LEU A 191 -26.70 13.52 -20.56
C LEU A 191 -28.01 13.01 -19.99
#